data_98f55b9b7956ba9576c4febca1cd147a
#
_entry.id   98f55b9b7956ba9576c4febca1cd147a
#
_cell.length_a   1.000
_cell.length_b   1.000
_cell.length_c   1.000
_cell.angle_alpha   90.00
_cell.angle_beta   90.00
_cell.angle_gamma   90.00
#
_symmetry.space_group_name_H-M   'P 1'
#
loop_
_entity.id
_entity.type
_entity.pdbx_description
1 polymer ?
#
loop_
_entity_poly.entity_id
_entity_poly.type
_entity_poly.pdbx_seq_one_letter_code
_entity_poly.pdbx_strand_id
1 'polypeptide(L)'
;MFSALPAAALDKWIRVQSKNFTLVGNATENEIREVAEGLEVFRTAFSRFFKLKEGSSVATTVTVYRSDQAFKPFKPLYEGKPANLAGYFQPGSDMNVIALAADMDTPRVIYHEYVHRLMSDNMASQPLWFQEGFAECFSSMEIIGRDKKVRLGRAIAEHVLLLNERRFLPLERLFAVEHDSPEYNEEEKQGIFYAESWAFVHYMMFESEQRRTQFNNFLTALSLGAPAPKAFQEIFGMELSAFQKVFEAYIQQRQAWNLFEIQTPSGLDRSKDMPSRVMSEAEAEAHLGNMLMRLNRLPEAETRLANAIKLDSKLGTAHATMGRLQMRKGNNAEATTSLKRATELEPGNYLTHYYYASMLRSQKTALSDTDRDIIRKELQRTIELAPEFVEATEMLASENLSRNIDIVPTIELLAKAAIIAPGRDYLTLQLASALTRTQNREAARPIAQTLLLKPGVESPIRRDAQNVLSFLDRAAAVDTANRERATRQASARTEPSWKP
;
A
#
# COMPACT_ATOMS: atom_id res chain seq x y z
N MET A 1 33.44 31.26 33.65
CA MET A 1 32.48 31.85 32.72
C MET A 1 32.18 30.79 31.68
N PHE A 2 31.09 30.05 31.82
CA PHE A 2 30.60 29.16 30.75
C PHE A 2 29.88 30.02 29.72
N SER A 3 30.48 30.21 28.57
CA SER A 3 29.85 30.81 27.42
C SER A 3 28.73 29.90 26.97
N ALA A 4 27.49 30.27 27.20
CA ALA A 4 26.34 29.61 26.59
C ALA A 4 26.46 29.80 25.08
N LEU A 5 26.70 28.72 24.35
CA LEU A 5 26.52 28.72 22.90
C LEU A 5 25.10 29.19 22.61
N PRO A 6 24.90 30.13 21.68
CA PRO A 6 23.55 30.56 21.30
C PRO A 6 22.83 29.28 20.80
N ALA A 7 21.67 29.02 21.40
CA ALA A 7 20.76 28.02 20.85
C ALA A 7 20.53 28.40 19.39
N ALA A 8 21.02 27.60 18.46
CA ALA A 8 20.73 27.81 17.04
C ALA A 8 19.20 27.86 16.94
N ALA A 9 18.68 28.97 16.45
CA ALA A 9 17.26 29.13 16.23
C ALA A 9 16.81 27.92 15.42
N LEU A 10 15.91 27.12 15.98
CA LEU A 10 15.38 25.96 15.28
C LEU A 10 14.79 26.41 13.94
N ASP A 11 15.09 25.69 12.88
CA ASP A 11 14.54 25.97 11.57
C ASP A 11 13.01 26.11 11.67
N LYS A 12 12.45 27.09 10.99
CA LYS A 12 10.99 27.24 10.90
C LYS A 12 10.41 26.06 10.13
N TRP A 13 9.63 25.24 10.82
CA TRP A 13 8.91 24.11 10.19
C TRP A 13 7.51 24.54 9.77
N ILE A 14 7.10 24.10 8.58
CA ILE A 14 5.82 24.43 7.97
C ILE A 14 5.09 23.13 7.67
N ARG A 15 3.79 23.10 7.98
CA ARG A 15 2.87 22.07 7.55
C ARG A 15 2.00 22.60 6.42
N VAL A 16 1.92 21.87 5.32
CA VAL A 16 1.02 22.08 4.18
C VAL A 16 0.11 20.87 4.07
N GLN A 17 -1.17 21.10 3.87
CA GLN A 17 -2.14 20.04 3.64
C GLN A 17 -2.66 20.15 2.21
N SER A 18 -2.44 19.12 1.38
CA SER A 18 -3.13 18.97 0.11
C SER A 18 -4.26 17.93 0.22
N LYS A 19 -4.94 17.65 -0.89
CA LYS A 19 -6.05 16.70 -0.90
C LYS A 19 -5.64 15.31 -0.40
N ASN A 20 -4.47 14.82 -0.85
CA ASN A 20 -4.03 13.45 -0.59
C ASN A 20 -2.75 13.36 0.27
N PHE A 21 -2.09 14.48 0.56
CA PHE A 21 -0.80 14.50 1.24
C PHE A 21 -0.76 15.50 2.38
N THR A 22 -0.10 15.10 3.46
CA THR A 22 0.36 16.02 4.50
C THR A 22 1.84 16.25 4.29
N LEU A 23 2.24 17.49 4.01
CA LEU A 23 3.64 17.84 3.86
C LEU A 23 4.14 18.59 5.08
N VAL A 24 5.33 18.28 5.52
CA VAL A 24 6.01 18.90 6.66
C VAL A 24 7.44 19.19 6.26
N GLY A 25 7.94 20.40 6.50
CA GLY A 25 9.30 20.69 6.09
C GLY A 25 9.89 21.96 6.69
N ASN A 26 11.20 22.07 6.61
CA ASN A 26 11.98 23.27 6.89
C ASN A 26 12.45 23.96 5.59
N ALA A 27 11.96 23.53 4.42
CA ALA A 27 12.03 24.24 3.17
C ALA A 27 11.07 25.45 3.17
N THR A 28 11.15 26.29 2.16
CA THR A 28 10.20 27.41 2.00
C THR A 28 8.79 26.87 1.72
N GLU A 29 7.79 27.65 2.09
CA GLU A 29 6.40 27.29 1.86
C GLU A 29 6.10 27.03 0.37
N ASN A 30 6.73 27.80 -0.52
CA ASN A 30 6.56 27.61 -1.96
C ASN A 30 7.15 26.29 -2.44
N GLU A 31 8.35 25.91 -2.01
CA GLU A 31 8.99 24.64 -2.35
C GLU A 31 8.17 23.45 -1.83
N ILE A 32 7.64 23.54 -0.60
CA ILE A 32 6.78 22.48 -0.04
C ILE A 32 5.49 22.34 -0.88
N ARG A 33 4.87 23.45 -1.29
CA ARG A 33 3.68 23.41 -2.18
C ARG A 33 4.00 22.91 -3.58
N GLU A 34 5.20 23.18 -4.08
CA GLU A 34 5.67 22.63 -5.37
C GLU A 34 5.75 21.11 -5.35
N VAL A 35 6.34 20.55 -4.30
CA VAL A 35 6.39 19.09 -4.09
C VAL A 35 4.97 18.53 -3.96
N ALA A 36 4.09 19.18 -3.18
CA ALA A 36 2.71 18.77 -3.02
C ALA A 36 1.97 18.72 -4.35
N GLU A 37 2.12 19.75 -5.17
CA GLU A 37 1.49 19.84 -6.48
C GLU A 37 2.01 18.77 -7.44
N GLY A 38 3.32 18.51 -7.46
CA GLY A 38 3.91 17.44 -8.26
C GLY A 38 3.31 16.07 -7.92
N LEU A 39 3.18 15.76 -6.64
CA LEU A 39 2.59 14.52 -6.16
C LEU A 39 1.08 14.41 -6.45
N GLU A 40 0.32 15.51 -6.31
CA GLU A 40 -1.12 15.54 -6.64
C GLU A 40 -1.37 15.36 -8.15
N VAL A 41 -0.54 16.02 -8.98
CA VAL A 41 -0.58 15.85 -10.44
C VAL A 41 -0.25 14.42 -10.83
N PHE A 42 0.80 13.84 -10.24
CA PHE A 42 1.17 12.43 -10.43
C PHE A 42 0.01 11.50 -10.11
N ARG A 43 -0.55 11.63 -8.91
CA ARG A 43 -1.67 10.81 -8.45
C ARG A 43 -2.89 10.93 -9.37
N THR A 44 -3.22 12.16 -9.77
CA THR A 44 -4.35 12.42 -10.67
C THR A 44 -4.14 11.77 -12.03
N ALA A 45 -2.93 11.89 -12.60
CA ALA A 45 -2.59 11.27 -13.88
C ALA A 45 -2.69 9.74 -13.79
N PHE A 46 -2.14 9.15 -12.73
CA PHE A 46 -2.21 7.72 -12.47
C PHE A 46 -3.67 7.23 -12.35
N SER A 47 -4.46 7.90 -11.52
CA SER A 47 -5.86 7.52 -11.27
C SER A 47 -6.70 7.61 -12.56
N ARG A 48 -6.49 8.63 -13.38
CA ARG A 48 -7.18 8.79 -14.65
C ARG A 48 -6.79 7.75 -15.69
N PHE A 49 -5.51 7.43 -15.76
CA PHE A 49 -5.00 6.43 -16.69
C PHE A 49 -5.63 5.07 -16.44
N PHE A 50 -5.79 4.70 -15.16
CA PHE A 50 -6.37 3.41 -14.75
C PHE A 50 -7.85 3.44 -14.43
N LYS A 51 -8.51 4.60 -14.51
CA LYS A 51 -9.91 4.78 -14.05
C LYS A 51 -10.10 4.31 -12.59
N LEU A 52 -9.08 4.53 -11.75
CA LEU A 52 -9.10 4.15 -10.35
C LEU A 52 -9.93 5.13 -9.53
N LYS A 53 -10.45 4.66 -8.40
CA LYS A 53 -11.09 5.53 -7.42
C LYS A 53 -10.04 6.45 -6.77
N GLU A 54 -10.45 7.69 -6.48
CA GLU A 54 -9.60 8.70 -5.85
C GLU A 54 -9.48 8.44 -4.33
N GLY A 55 -8.99 7.31 -3.89
CA GLY A 55 -8.79 7.02 -2.48
C GLY A 55 -7.43 6.34 -2.24
N SER A 56 -6.88 6.46 -1.05
CA SER A 56 -5.81 5.62 -0.55
C SER A 56 -6.21 5.18 0.85
N SER A 57 -6.07 3.90 1.13
CA SER A 57 -6.37 3.35 2.45
C SER A 57 -5.44 3.90 3.53
N VAL A 58 -4.24 4.36 3.15
CA VAL A 58 -3.21 4.84 4.08
C VAL A 58 -2.75 6.24 3.71
N ALA A 59 -2.77 7.15 4.71
CA ALA A 59 -2.29 8.51 4.56
C ALA A 59 -0.80 8.55 4.19
N THR A 60 -0.40 9.53 3.37
CA THR A 60 1.00 9.77 2.99
C THR A 60 1.48 11.08 3.56
N THR A 61 2.54 11.03 4.37
CA THR A 61 3.24 12.20 4.90
C THR A 61 4.55 12.39 4.16
N VAL A 62 4.80 13.62 3.71
CA VAL A 62 5.99 14.01 2.96
C VAL A 62 6.84 14.95 3.78
N THR A 63 8.09 14.63 4.01
CA THR A 63 9.04 15.53 4.69
C THR A 63 9.93 16.20 3.65
N VAL A 64 9.88 17.54 3.58
CA VAL A 64 10.63 18.34 2.62
C VAL A 64 11.70 19.13 3.36
N TYR A 65 12.95 18.69 3.23
CA TYR A 65 14.09 19.35 3.80
C TYR A 65 14.59 20.45 2.86
N ARG A 66 15.02 21.60 3.42
CA ARG A 66 15.50 22.76 2.64
C ARG A 66 16.73 22.45 1.76
N SER A 67 17.51 21.42 2.12
CA SER A 67 18.71 21.03 1.38
C SER A 67 19.12 19.59 1.72
N ASP A 68 19.97 18.99 0.89
CA ASP A 68 20.57 17.70 1.16
C ASP A 68 21.34 17.65 2.49
N GLN A 69 22.01 18.74 2.85
CA GLN A 69 22.70 18.85 4.14
C GLN A 69 21.73 18.78 5.33
N ALA A 70 20.54 19.41 5.23
CA ALA A 70 19.51 19.34 6.26
C ALA A 70 18.83 17.98 6.32
N PHE A 71 18.75 17.29 5.18
CA PHE A 71 18.21 15.94 5.06
C PHE A 71 19.17 14.85 5.60
N LYS A 72 20.47 15.04 5.50
CA LYS A 72 21.50 14.06 5.83
C LYS A 72 21.32 13.35 7.19
N PRO A 73 20.91 14.01 8.30
CA PRO A 73 20.66 13.34 9.57
C PRO A 73 19.46 12.38 9.57
N PHE A 74 18.57 12.48 8.59
CA PHE A 74 17.31 11.73 8.47
C PHE A 74 17.29 10.79 7.27
N LYS A 75 18.45 10.53 6.64
CA LYS A 75 18.61 9.49 5.62
C LYS A 75 18.74 8.12 6.27
N PRO A 76 18.29 7.04 5.61
CA PRO A 76 18.62 5.68 6.00
C PRO A 76 20.14 5.51 6.13
N LEU A 77 20.56 4.62 7.04
CA LEU A 77 21.98 4.31 7.20
C LEU A 77 22.32 3.05 6.41
N TYR A 78 23.39 3.14 5.61
CA TYR A 78 24.04 2.00 4.98
C TYR A 78 25.46 1.89 5.54
N GLU A 79 25.80 0.74 6.12
CA GLU A 79 27.08 0.53 6.84
C GLU A 79 27.40 1.63 7.88
N GLY A 80 26.36 2.07 8.59
CA GLY A 80 26.47 3.12 9.62
C GLY A 80 26.63 4.54 9.10
N LYS A 81 26.60 4.77 7.78
CA LYS A 81 26.69 6.10 7.15
C LYS A 81 25.38 6.46 6.46
N PRO A 82 25.02 7.76 6.39
CA PRO A 82 23.86 8.20 5.61
C PRO A 82 23.98 7.75 4.16
N ALA A 83 22.93 7.09 3.65
CA ALA A 83 22.88 6.63 2.26
C ALA A 83 22.97 7.82 1.28
N ASN A 84 23.64 7.61 0.16
CA ASN A 84 23.73 8.62 -0.91
C ASN A 84 22.47 8.56 -1.78
N LEU A 85 21.39 9.24 -1.32
CA LEU A 85 20.12 9.31 -2.02
C LEU A 85 19.50 10.70 -1.86
N ALA A 86 18.79 11.17 -2.87
CA ALA A 86 18.12 12.46 -2.91
C ALA A 86 16.75 12.45 -2.18
N GLY A 87 16.19 11.27 -1.97
CA GLY A 87 14.95 11.05 -1.26
C GLY A 87 14.65 9.56 -1.14
N TYR A 88 13.66 9.21 -0.33
CA TYR A 88 13.18 7.84 -0.18
C TYR A 88 11.67 7.80 0.06
N PHE A 89 11.08 6.67 -0.28
CA PHE A 89 9.72 6.29 0.10
C PHE A 89 9.79 5.12 1.08
N GLN A 90 8.97 5.17 2.13
CA GLN A 90 8.83 4.08 3.10
C GLN A 90 7.35 3.76 3.25
N PRO A 91 6.87 2.62 2.72
CA PRO A 91 5.51 2.17 2.94
C PRO A 91 5.28 1.83 4.41
N GLY A 92 4.06 2.01 4.86
CA GLY A 92 3.63 1.61 6.20
C GLY A 92 2.18 1.19 6.22
N SER A 93 1.82 0.30 7.14
CA SER A 93 0.43 -0.08 7.37
C SER A 93 -0.39 1.02 8.04
N ASP A 94 0.25 2.00 8.63
CA ASP A 94 -0.36 3.12 9.34
C ASP A 94 -0.23 4.44 8.57
N MET A 95 0.89 4.64 7.93
CA MET A 95 1.26 5.86 7.22
C MET A 95 2.39 5.58 6.25
N ASN A 96 2.27 6.05 5.03
CA ASN A 96 3.39 6.10 4.09
C ASN A 96 4.23 7.35 4.37
N VAL A 97 5.53 7.23 4.25
CA VAL A 97 6.46 8.35 4.44
C VAL A 97 7.29 8.55 3.18
N ILE A 98 7.31 9.79 2.70
CA ILE A 98 8.26 10.29 1.70
C ILE A 98 9.17 11.28 2.40
N ALA A 99 10.47 11.23 2.11
CA ALA A 99 11.41 12.24 2.55
C ALA A 99 12.34 12.63 1.40
N LEU A 100 12.54 13.94 1.20
CA LEU A 100 13.36 14.46 0.11
C LEU A 100 13.94 15.85 0.47
N ALA A 101 14.97 16.25 -0.27
CA ALA A 101 15.54 17.60 -0.20
C ALA A 101 14.97 18.47 -1.33
N ALA A 102 14.61 19.72 -1.02
CA ALA A 102 13.98 20.65 -1.96
C ALA A 102 14.95 21.22 -3.01
N ASP A 103 16.25 21.20 -2.72
CA ASP A 103 17.30 21.66 -3.62
C ASP A 103 17.66 20.62 -4.71
N MET A 104 16.92 19.52 -4.78
CA MET A 104 17.10 18.46 -5.77
C MET A 104 15.78 18.18 -6.48
N ASP A 105 15.86 17.77 -7.74
CA ASP A 105 14.67 17.27 -8.43
C ASP A 105 14.03 16.12 -7.67
N THR A 106 12.70 16.04 -7.68
CA THR A 106 12.00 14.95 -7.02
C THR A 106 12.51 13.62 -7.58
N PRO A 107 13.14 12.79 -6.76
CA PRO A 107 13.79 11.59 -7.24
C PRO A 107 12.78 10.65 -7.91
N ARG A 108 13.12 10.14 -9.08
CA ARG A 108 12.32 9.16 -9.82
C ARG A 108 11.91 7.96 -8.97
N VAL A 109 12.78 7.55 -8.03
CA VAL A 109 12.51 6.47 -7.08
C VAL A 109 11.27 6.72 -6.22
N ILE A 110 10.95 7.97 -5.89
CA ILE A 110 9.74 8.29 -5.10
C ILE A 110 8.48 7.96 -5.89
N TYR A 111 8.43 8.33 -7.17
CA TYR A 111 7.31 7.99 -8.03
C TYR A 111 7.21 6.47 -8.26
N HIS A 112 8.35 5.80 -8.46
CA HIS A 112 8.43 4.35 -8.61
C HIS A 112 7.79 3.63 -7.42
N GLU A 113 8.25 3.90 -6.22
CA GLU A 113 7.72 3.28 -5.00
C GLU A 113 6.27 3.67 -4.71
N TYR A 114 5.90 4.92 -5.04
CA TYR A 114 4.52 5.36 -4.87
C TYR A 114 3.57 4.65 -5.85
N VAL A 115 4.02 4.29 -7.05
CA VAL A 115 3.26 3.45 -7.99
C VAL A 115 2.97 2.09 -7.37
N HIS A 116 3.97 1.42 -6.79
CA HIS A 116 3.75 0.14 -6.10
C HIS A 116 2.68 0.26 -5.02
N ARG A 117 2.71 1.34 -4.25
CA ARG A 117 1.68 1.59 -3.24
C ARG A 117 0.29 1.78 -3.85
N LEU A 118 0.18 2.58 -4.91
CA LEU A 118 -1.09 2.78 -5.60
C LEU A 118 -1.61 1.48 -6.24
N MET A 119 -0.73 0.65 -6.79
CA MET A 119 -1.09 -0.64 -7.35
C MET A 119 -1.59 -1.60 -6.27
N SER A 120 -0.91 -1.69 -5.13
CA SER A 120 -1.27 -2.60 -4.04
C SER A 120 -2.66 -2.35 -3.47
N ASP A 121 -3.13 -1.10 -3.46
CA ASP A 121 -4.46 -0.76 -2.98
C ASP A 121 -5.55 -1.00 -4.04
N ASN A 122 -5.22 -0.81 -5.33
CA ASN A 122 -6.21 -0.67 -6.39
C ASN A 122 -6.25 -1.83 -7.41
N MET A 123 -5.19 -2.63 -7.48
CA MET A 123 -5.08 -3.68 -8.48
C MET A 123 -5.00 -5.05 -7.81
N ALA A 124 -5.58 -6.05 -8.47
CA ALA A 124 -5.29 -7.44 -8.15
C ALA A 124 -3.78 -7.68 -8.23
N SER A 125 -3.26 -8.64 -7.45
CA SER A 125 -1.86 -9.04 -7.55
C SER A 125 -1.47 -9.31 -9.00
N GLN A 126 -0.40 -8.70 -9.44
CA GLN A 126 0.11 -8.75 -10.81
C GLN A 126 1.48 -9.43 -10.82
N PRO A 127 1.91 -10.01 -11.96
CA PRO A 127 3.25 -10.55 -12.09
C PRO A 127 4.34 -9.51 -11.78
N LEU A 128 5.46 -9.94 -11.22
CA LEU A 128 6.54 -9.05 -10.75
C LEU A 128 7.10 -8.19 -11.90
N TRP A 129 7.32 -8.77 -13.07
CA TRP A 129 7.78 -8.02 -14.26
C TRP A 129 6.84 -6.88 -14.65
N PHE A 130 5.52 -7.07 -14.47
CA PHE A 130 4.56 -6.00 -14.74
C PHE A 130 4.62 -4.92 -13.66
N GLN A 131 4.69 -5.31 -12.38
CA GLN A 131 4.79 -4.35 -11.28
C GLN A 131 5.99 -3.43 -11.45
N GLU A 132 7.17 -4.01 -11.69
CA GLU A 132 8.42 -3.25 -11.86
C GLU A 132 8.43 -2.44 -13.17
N GLY A 133 8.11 -3.06 -14.29
CA GLY A 133 8.08 -2.37 -15.57
C GLY A 133 7.08 -1.21 -15.62
N PHE A 134 5.98 -1.38 -14.92
CA PHE A 134 4.95 -0.37 -14.79
C PHE A 134 5.40 0.79 -13.88
N ALA A 135 5.99 0.49 -12.73
CA ALA A 135 6.54 1.49 -11.83
C ALA A 135 7.65 2.30 -12.52
N GLU A 136 8.51 1.65 -13.30
CA GLU A 136 9.52 2.31 -14.12
C GLU A 136 8.91 3.23 -15.18
N CYS A 137 7.88 2.79 -15.92
CA CYS A 137 7.21 3.63 -16.92
C CYS A 137 6.62 4.91 -16.30
N PHE A 138 5.97 4.79 -15.15
CA PHE A 138 5.36 5.93 -14.49
C PHE A 138 6.37 6.80 -13.73
N SER A 139 7.46 6.22 -13.23
CA SER A 139 8.52 6.98 -12.56
C SER A 139 9.18 8.02 -13.47
N SER A 140 9.14 7.78 -14.80
CA SER A 140 9.69 8.69 -15.82
C SER A 140 8.72 9.79 -16.27
N MET A 141 7.61 9.98 -15.52
CA MET A 141 6.62 11.00 -15.80
C MET A 141 7.21 12.42 -15.79
N GLU A 142 6.77 13.23 -16.74
CA GLU A 142 7.16 14.63 -16.86
C GLU A 142 5.93 15.53 -16.85
N ILE A 143 5.96 16.59 -16.05
CA ILE A 143 4.92 17.62 -16.03
C ILE A 143 5.35 18.74 -16.97
N ILE A 144 4.58 19.03 -18.02
CA ILE A 144 4.91 20.01 -19.05
C ILE A 144 3.92 21.15 -19.14
N GLY A 145 4.46 22.33 -19.38
CA GLY A 145 3.72 23.56 -19.66
C GLY A 145 2.96 24.11 -18.46
N ARG A 146 2.36 25.27 -18.67
CA ARG A 146 1.53 25.96 -17.67
C ARG A 146 0.23 25.22 -17.39
N ASP A 147 -0.28 24.49 -18.38
CA ASP A 147 -1.51 23.68 -18.27
C ASP A 147 -1.26 22.34 -17.60
N LYS A 148 -0.02 22.08 -17.16
CA LYS A 148 0.40 20.88 -16.41
C LYS A 148 -0.05 19.58 -17.07
N LYS A 149 0.16 19.48 -18.37
CA LYS A 149 0.03 18.21 -19.06
C LYS A 149 1.05 17.23 -18.50
N VAL A 150 0.65 16.00 -18.38
CA VAL A 150 1.52 14.90 -17.96
C VAL A 150 1.91 14.10 -19.17
N ARG A 151 3.21 13.94 -19.36
CA ARG A 151 3.80 13.09 -20.39
C ARG A 151 4.31 11.82 -19.73
N LEU A 152 3.87 10.68 -20.24
CA LEU A 152 4.32 9.33 -19.88
C LEU A 152 5.06 8.68 -21.02
N GLY A 153 5.90 7.69 -20.72
CA GLY A 153 6.62 6.91 -21.73
C GLY A 153 7.95 7.54 -22.14
N ARG A 154 8.50 8.48 -21.36
CA ARG A 154 9.86 8.98 -21.61
C ARG A 154 10.87 7.85 -21.44
N ALA A 155 11.79 7.76 -22.40
CA ALA A 155 12.88 6.80 -22.31
C ALA A 155 13.76 7.04 -21.08
N ILE A 156 14.09 5.97 -20.39
CA ILE A 156 15.03 5.95 -19.28
C ILE A 156 16.40 5.63 -19.84
N ALA A 157 17.29 6.63 -19.88
CA ALA A 157 18.57 6.54 -20.57
C ALA A 157 19.41 5.34 -20.10
N GLU A 158 19.43 5.07 -18.79
CA GLU A 158 20.16 3.96 -18.20
C GLU A 158 19.62 2.61 -18.67
N HIS A 159 18.29 2.46 -18.77
CA HIS A 159 17.65 1.25 -19.28
C HIS A 159 17.94 1.05 -20.77
N VAL A 160 17.84 2.12 -21.57
CA VAL A 160 18.14 2.05 -23.00
C VAL A 160 19.60 1.65 -23.24
N LEU A 161 20.54 2.21 -22.46
CA LEU A 161 21.94 1.86 -22.53
C LEU A 161 22.14 0.37 -22.22
N LEU A 162 21.61 -0.09 -21.12
CA LEU A 162 21.72 -1.48 -20.66
C LEU A 162 21.15 -2.49 -21.66
N LEU A 163 19.98 -2.18 -22.24
CA LEU A 163 19.32 -3.01 -23.26
C LEU A 163 20.11 -3.07 -24.58
N ASN A 164 20.94 -2.06 -24.89
CA ASN A 164 21.82 -2.09 -26.06
C ASN A 164 23.15 -2.84 -25.81
N GLU A 165 23.56 -2.99 -24.55
CA GLU A 165 24.86 -3.59 -24.20
C GLU A 165 24.72 -5.05 -23.73
N ARG A 166 23.57 -5.44 -23.21
CA ARG A 166 23.35 -6.77 -22.62
C ARG A 166 22.42 -7.64 -23.48
N ARG A 167 22.53 -8.95 -23.28
CA ARG A 167 21.61 -9.91 -23.89
C ARG A 167 20.28 -9.89 -23.16
N PHE A 168 19.18 -9.88 -23.91
CA PHE A 168 17.82 -9.97 -23.39
C PHE A 168 17.56 -11.30 -22.69
N LEU A 169 16.74 -11.25 -21.64
CA LEU A 169 16.10 -12.45 -21.09
C LEU A 169 15.08 -12.99 -22.11
N PRO A 170 14.95 -14.30 -22.31
CA PRO A 170 13.80 -14.85 -23.01
C PRO A 170 12.50 -14.39 -22.31
N LEU A 171 11.47 -13.99 -23.06
CA LEU A 171 10.19 -13.54 -22.48
C LEU A 171 9.56 -14.59 -21.57
N GLU A 172 9.72 -15.89 -21.85
CA GLU A 172 9.30 -16.95 -20.96
C GLU A 172 9.98 -16.86 -19.58
N ARG A 173 11.27 -16.47 -19.57
CA ARG A 173 12.02 -16.29 -18.33
C ARG A 173 11.64 -15.00 -17.64
N LEU A 174 11.48 -13.90 -18.36
CA LEU A 174 11.02 -12.62 -17.85
C LEU A 174 9.69 -12.79 -17.07
N PHE A 175 8.75 -13.51 -17.69
CA PHE A 175 7.43 -13.75 -17.10
C PHE A 175 7.42 -14.71 -15.91
N ALA A 176 8.46 -15.51 -15.75
CA ALA A 176 8.64 -16.48 -14.67
C ALA A 176 9.48 -15.95 -13.50
N VAL A 177 9.95 -14.69 -13.55
CA VAL A 177 10.73 -14.11 -12.45
C VAL A 177 9.81 -13.86 -11.24
N GLU A 178 10.24 -14.36 -10.10
CA GLU A 178 9.60 -14.19 -8.79
C GLU A 178 10.57 -13.48 -7.81
N HIS A 179 10.09 -13.11 -6.62
CA HIS A 179 10.88 -12.38 -5.62
C HIS A 179 12.14 -13.12 -5.14
N ASP A 180 12.18 -14.43 -5.25
CA ASP A 180 13.34 -15.27 -4.88
C ASP A 180 14.25 -15.62 -6.07
N SER A 181 13.90 -15.15 -7.29
CA SER A 181 14.67 -15.42 -8.50
C SER A 181 16.00 -14.67 -8.51
N PRO A 182 17.08 -15.26 -9.06
CA PRO A 182 18.37 -14.60 -9.22
C PRO A 182 18.28 -13.28 -10.01
N GLU A 183 17.41 -13.22 -11.02
CA GLU A 183 17.20 -12.05 -11.87
C GLU A 183 16.65 -10.84 -11.08
N TYR A 184 16.04 -11.09 -9.93
CA TYR A 184 15.52 -10.04 -9.06
C TYR A 184 16.50 -9.66 -7.94
N ASN A 185 17.31 -10.63 -7.45
CA ASN A 185 18.13 -10.48 -6.24
C ASN A 185 19.63 -10.27 -6.49
N GLU A 186 20.15 -10.63 -7.67
CA GLU A 186 21.57 -10.45 -8.00
C GLU A 186 21.78 -9.12 -8.71
N GLU A 187 22.63 -8.23 -8.17
CA GLU A 187 22.88 -6.88 -8.71
C GLU A 187 23.20 -6.87 -10.21
N GLU A 188 24.01 -7.82 -10.70
CA GLU A 188 24.38 -7.92 -12.11
C GLU A 188 23.19 -8.27 -13.03
N LYS A 189 22.18 -8.99 -12.52
CA LYS A 189 20.99 -9.44 -13.28
C LYS A 189 19.78 -8.53 -13.04
N GLN A 190 19.71 -7.90 -11.90
CA GLN A 190 18.60 -7.02 -11.50
C GLN A 190 18.41 -5.87 -12.53
N GLY A 191 19.48 -5.24 -12.95
CA GLY A 191 19.41 -4.13 -13.90
C GLY A 191 18.72 -4.52 -15.21
N ILE A 192 19.04 -5.70 -15.80
CA ILE A 192 18.45 -6.14 -17.06
C ILE A 192 16.96 -6.51 -16.87
N PHE A 193 16.60 -7.12 -15.76
CA PHE A 193 15.20 -7.44 -15.44
C PHE A 193 14.33 -6.17 -15.38
N TYR A 194 14.78 -5.12 -14.70
CA TYR A 194 14.07 -3.85 -14.61
C TYR A 194 13.98 -3.14 -15.97
N ALA A 195 15.09 -3.10 -16.71
CA ALA A 195 15.14 -2.47 -18.01
C ALA A 195 14.24 -3.16 -19.04
N GLU A 196 14.23 -4.49 -19.05
CA GLU A 196 13.42 -5.29 -19.96
C GLU A 196 11.94 -5.26 -19.58
N SER A 197 11.61 -5.33 -18.29
CA SER A 197 10.26 -5.15 -17.75
C SER A 197 9.70 -3.78 -18.15
N TRP A 198 10.50 -2.70 -17.97
CA TRP A 198 10.14 -1.37 -18.43
C TRP A 198 9.87 -1.31 -19.92
N ALA A 199 10.79 -1.83 -20.74
CA ALA A 199 10.66 -1.77 -22.19
C ALA A 199 9.45 -2.58 -22.69
N PHE A 200 9.19 -3.75 -22.10
CA PHE A 200 8.04 -4.59 -22.45
C PHE A 200 6.72 -3.89 -22.10
N VAL A 201 6.58 -3.37 -20.88
CA VAL A 201 5.39 -2.62 -20.47
C VAL A 201 5.22 -1.37 -21.32
N HIS A 202 6.31 -0.65 -21.60
CA HIS A 202 6.30 0.52 -22.49
C HIS A 202 5.76 0.17 -23.89
N TYR A 203 6.31 -0.88 -24.50
CA TYR A 203 5.87 -1.34 -25.81
C TYR A 203 4.39 -1.72 -25.82
N MET A 204 3.95 -2.47 -24.82
CA MET A 204 2.56 -2.93 -24.69
C MET A 204 1.57 -1.79 -24.48
N MET A 205 1.96 -0.74 -23.76
CA MET A 205 1.06 0.35 -23.38
C MET A 205 1.02 1.50 -24.37
N PHE A 206 2.15 1.80 -25.04
CA PHE A 206 2.31 3.04 -25.78
C PHE A 206 2.49 2.86 -27.29
N GLU A 207 2.68 1.64 -27.79
CA GLU A 207 2.85 1.39 -29.22
C GLU A 207 1.56 1.70 -30.00
N SER A 208 0.42 1.15 -29.59
CA SER A 208 -0.88 1.40 -30.19
C SER A 208 -2.05 1.14 -29.22
N GLU A 209 -3.24 1.66 -29.52
CA GLU A 209 -4.44 1.39 -28.74
C GLU A 209 -4.85 -0.09 -28.81
N GLN A 210 -4.70 -0.72 -29.98
CA GLN A 210 -4.94 -2.16 -30.15
C GLN A 210 -4.02 -2.97 -29.25
N ARG A 211 -2.71 -2.65 -29.21
CA ARG A 211 -1.73 -3.32 -28.38
C ARG A 211 -2.07 -3.19 -26.90
N ARG A 212 -2.43 -2.01 -26.47
CA ARG A 212 -2.87 -1.75 -25.08
C ARG A 212 -4.11 -2.56 -24.71
N THR A 213 -5.08 -2.68 -25.62
CA THR A 213 -6.27 -3.51 -25.39
C THR A 213 -5.90 -4.99 -25.26
N GLN A 214 -5.07 -5.52 -26.17
CA GLN A 214 -4.55 -6.89 -26.07
C GLN A 214 -3.78 -7.09 -24.75
N PHE A 215 -2.97 -6.13 -24.34
CA PHE A 215 -2.21 -6.20 -23.10
C PHE A 215 -3.12 -6.27 -21.85
N ASN A 216 -4.16 -5.46 -21.80
CA ASN A 216 -5.14 -5.52 -20.71
C ASN A 216 -5.85 -6.88 -20.64
N ASN A 217 -6.20 -7.46 -21.80
CA ASN A 217 -6.78 -8.80 -21.86
C ASN A 217 -5.80 -9.86 -21.39
N PHE A 218 -4.51 -9.73 -21.73
CA PHE A 218 -3.45 -10.62 -21.27
C PHE A 218 -3.29 -10.56 -19.74
N LEU A 219 -3.18 -9.36 -19.15
CA LEU A 219 -3.11 -9.19 -17.71
C LEU A 219 -4.36 -9.76 -17.01
N THR A 220 -5.53 -9.59 -17.60
CA THR A 220 -6.78 -10.18 -17.10
C THR A 220 -6.72 -11.71 -17.14
N ALA A 221 -6.26 -12.31 -18.24
CA ALA A 221 -6.10 -13.76 -18.33
C ALA A 221 -5.10 -14.31 -17.28
N LEU A 222 -3.98 -13.60 -17.08
CA LEU A 222 -3.02 -13.94 -16.03
C LEU A 222 -3.66 -13.82 -14.64
N SER A 223 -4.45 -12.80 -14.39
CA SER A 223 -5.15 -12.62 -13.10
C SER A 223 -6.18 -13.70 -12.81
N LEU A 224 -6.64 -14.40 -13.84
CA LEU A 224 -7.52 -15.57 -13.75
C LEU A 224 -6.75 -16.92 -13.71
N GLY A 225 -5.42 -16.86 -13.64
CA GLY A 225 -4.56 -18.04 -13.50
C GLY A 225 -4.19 -18.74 -14.82
N ALA A 226 -4.41 -18.09 -15.97
CA ALA A 226 -4.00 -18.65 -17.25
C ALA A 226 -2.45 -18.69 -17.34
N PRO A 227 -1.86 -19.80 -17.83
CA PRO A 227 -0.42 -19.86 -18.10
C PRO A 227 0.00 -18.80 -19.12
N ALA A 228 1.04 -18.01 -18.81
CA ALA A 228 1.45 -16.87 -19.62
C ALA A 228 1.72 -17.21 -21.10
N PRO A 229 2.45 -18.28 -21.46
CA PRO A 229 2.66 -18.63 -22.88
C PRO A 229 1.37 -18.88 -23.64
N LYS A 230 0.43 -19.61 -23.04
CA LYS A 230 -0.85 -19.94 -23.64
C LYS A 230 -1.74 -18.70 -23.82
N ALA A 231 -1.89 -17.91 -22.76
CA ALA A 231 -2.67 -16.68 -22.80
C ALA A 231 -2.10 -15.68 -23.83
N PHE A 232 -0.76 -15.61 -23.92
CA PHE A 232 -0.09 -14.75 -24.88
C PHE A 232 -0.42 -15.17 -26.33
N GLN A 233 -0.27 -16.44 -26.64
CA GLN A 233 -0.56 -16.98 -27.97
C GLN A 233 -2.03 -16.76 -28.37
N GLU A 234 -2.96 -17.01 -27.47
CA GLU A 234 -4.41 -16.83 -27.73
C GLU A 234 -4.79 -15.37 -27.98
N ILE A 235 -4.16 -14.43 -27.27
CA ILE A 235 -4.53 -13.00 -27.34
C ILE A 235 -3.77 -12.24 -28.44
N PHE A 236 -2.48 -12.55 -28.61
CA PHE A 236 -1.64 -11.86 -29.59
C PHE A 236 -1.52 -12.60 -30.92
N GLY A 237 -2.00 -13.86 -30.99
CA GLY A 237 -1.93 -14.71 -32.20
C GLY A 237 -0.51 -15.12 -32.60
N MET A 238 0.42 -15.08 -31.64
CA MET A 238 1.85 -15.29 -31.89
C MET A 238 2.51 -15.99 -30.69
N GLU A 239 3.42 -16.91 -30.96
CA GLU A 239 4.27 -17.53 -29.95
C GLU A 239 5.22 -16.52 -29.30
N LEU A 240 5.55 -16.68 -28.02
CA LEU A 240 6.47 -15.80 -27.29
C LEU A 240 7.83 -15.67 -27.96
N SER A 241 8.40 -16.76 -28.46
CA SER A 241 9.68 -16.81 -29.15
C SER A 241 9.70 -16.00 -30.48
N ALA A 242 8.57 -15.97 -31.18
CA ALA A 242 8.40 -15.14 -32.38
C ALA A 242 8.22 -13.68 -32.02
N PHE A 243 7.46 -13.41 -30.95
CA PHE A 243 7.23 -12.06 -30.46
C PHE A 243 8.51 -11.43 -29.88
N GLN A 244 9.39 -12.22 -29.25
CA GLN A 244 10.72 -11.79 -28.77
C GLN A 244 11.46 -10.97 -29.84
N LYS A 245 11.51 -11.44 -31.09
CA LYS A 245 12.18 -10.75 -32.18
C LYS A 245 11.54 -9.40 -32.53
N VAL A 246 10.21 -9.32 -32.46
CA VAL A 246 9.46 -8.08 -32.68
C VAL A 246 9.76 -7.07 -31.56
N PHE A 247 9.79 -7.55 -30.32
CA PHE A 247 10.10 -6.74 -29.15
C PHE A 247 11.55 -6.24 -29.15
N GLU A 248 12.52 -7.08 -29.47
CA GLU A 248 13.93 -6.68 -29.62
C GLU A 248 14.11 -5.65 -30.74
N ALA A 249 13.45 -5.82 -31.88
CA ALA A 249 13.47 -4.85 -32.97
C ALA A 249 12.88 -3.50 -32.56
N TYR A 250 11.83 -3.49 -31.75
CA TYR A 250 11.25 -2.26 -31.19
C TYR A 250 12.27 -1.48 -30.35
N ILE A 251 13.02 -2.16 -29.48
CA ILE A 251 14.04 -1.53 -28.63
C ILE A 251 15.18 -0.99 -29.45
N GLN A 252 15.62 -1.72 -30.52
CA GLN A 252 16.70 -1.34 -31.38
C GLN A 252 16.37 -0.18 -32.34
N GLN A 253 15.11 0.11 -32.58
CA GLN A 253 14.64 1.26 -33.32
C GLN A 253 14.94 2.55 -32.55
N ARG A 254 16.11 3.15 -32.75
CA ARG A 254 16.61 4.34 -32.05
C ARG A 254 15.79 5.62 -32.21
N GLN A 255 14.61 5.57 -32.82
CA GLN A 255 13.77 6.74 -33.10
C GLN A 255 12.55 6.71 -32.19
N ALA A 256 12.43 7.72 -31.35
CA ALA A 256 11.25 8.15 -30.62
C ALA A 256 10.40 7.05 -29.95
N TRP A 257 10.72 6.77 -28.73
CA TRP A 257 9.80 6.10 -27.82
C TRP A 257 8.46 6.85 -27.81
N ASN A 258 7.37 6.12 -28.02
CA ASN A 258 6.03 6.71 -28.05
C ASN A 258 5.70 7.34 -26.70
N LEU A 259 5.15 8.55 -26.76
CA LEU A 259 4.77 9.30 -25.57
C LEU A 259 3.25 9.35 -25.47
N PHE A 260 2.75 9.30 -24.27
CA PHE A 260 1.34 9.47 -23.99
C PHE A 260 1.13 10.74 -23.16
N GLU A 261 0.26 11.65 -23.60
CA GLU A 261 -0.05 12.88 -22.90
C GLU A 261 -1.43 12.79 -22.25
N ILE A 262 -1.47 13.08 -20.95
CA ILE A 262 -2.70 13.17 -20.17
C ILE A 262 -2.96 14.63 -19.84
N GLN A 263 -4.13 15.13 -20.17
CA GLN A 263 -4.58 16.41 -19.64
C GLN A 263 -4.92 16.24 -18.17
N THR A 264 -4.24 16.99 -17.30
CA THR A 264 -4.66 17.10 -15.91
C THR A 264 -5.72 18.20 -15.80
N PRO A 265 -6.60 18.17 -14.78
CA PRO A 265 -7.48 19.30 -14.52
C PRO A 265 -6.65 20.56 -14.34
N SER A 266 -7.04 21.62 -15.02
CA SER A 266 -6.43 22.94 -14.88
C SER A 266 -6.57 23.43 -13.44
N GLY A 267 -5.44 23.77 -12.82
CA GLY A 267 -5.39 24.71 -11.71
C GLY A 267 -5.75 24.17 -10.34
N LEU A 268 -4.82 23.45 -9.69
CA LEU A 268 -4.72 23.51 -8.24
C LEU A 268 -4.36 24.96 -7.87
N ASP A 269 -5.24 25.65 -7.16
CA ASP A 269 -4.90 26.92 -6.53
C ASP A 269 -4.08 26.62 -5.28
N ARG A 270 -2.76 26.79 -5.39
CA ARG A 270 -1.81 26.49 -4.29
C ARG A 270 -2.19 27.18 -2.98
N SER A 271 -2.78 28.36 -3.02
CA SER A 271 -3.12 29.10 -1.81
C SER A 271 -4.41 28.60 -1.15
N LYS A 272 -5.40 28.23 -1.97
CA LYS A 272 -6.72 27.78 -1.52
C LYS A 272 -6.75 26.28 -1.24
N ASP A 273 -6.16 25.48 -2.13
CA ASP A 273 -6.25 24.02 -2.09
C ASP A 273 -5.12 23.38 -1.24
N MET A 274 -4.14 24.18 -0.84
CA MET A 274 -3.00 23.73 -0.03
C MET A 274 -2.77 24.69 1.17
N PRO A 275 -3.70 24.74 2.15
CA PRO A 275 -3.50 25.54 3.34
C PRO A 275 -2.22 25.18 4.09
N SER A 276 -1.56 26.18 4.62
CA SER A 276 -0.32 26.03 5.36
C SER A 276 -0.40 26.64 6.75
N ARG A 277 0.43 26.15 7.66
CA ARG A 277 0.68 26.76 8.96
C ARG A 277 2.09 26.51 9.44
N VAL A 278 2.58 27.41 10.26
CA VAL A 278 3.83 27.17 11.00
C VAL A 278 3.56 26.13 12.08
N MET A 279 4.48 25.19 12.23
CA MET A 279 4.46 24.21 13.31
C MET A 279 5.10 24.79 14.57
N SER A 280 4.64 24.35 15.74
CA SER A 280 5.36 24.59 16.98
C SER A 280 6.66 23.78 17.01
N GLU A 281 7.59 24.16 17.86
CA GLU A 281 8.83 23.41 18.09
C GLU A 281 8.54 21.98 18.57
N ALA A 282 7.56 21.82 19.45
CA ALA A 282 7.12 20.51 19.92
C ALA A 282 6.62 19.61 18.77
N GLU A 283 5.82 20.16 17.85
CA GLU A 283 5.33 19.41 16.68
C GLU A 283 6.48 19.02 15.75
N ALA A 284 7.45 19.91 15.52
CA ALA A 284 8.62 19.60 14.70
C ALA A 284 9.47 18.50 15.32
N GLU A 285 9.76 18.58 16.63
CA GLU A 285 10.49 17.55 17.36
C GLU A 285 9.77 16.18 17.34
N ALA A 286 8.44 16.19 17.51
CA ALA A 286 7.64 14.96 17.43
C ALA A 286 7.69 14.34 16.03
N HIS A 287 7.62 15.17 14.98
CA HIS A 287 7.73 14.71 13.60
C HIS A 287 9.11 14.11 13.31
N LEU A 288 10.18 14.78 13.69
CA LEU A 288 11.56 14.31 13.52
C LEU A 288 11.81 13.04 14.32
N GLY A 289 11.26 12.92 15.54
CA GLY A 289 11.29 11.71 16.33
C GLY A 289 10.59 10.54 15.63
N ASN A 290 9.44 10.78 14.99
CA ASN A 290 8.75 9.75 14.20
C ASN A 290 9.59 9.31 12.98
N MET A 291 10.24 10.23 12.28
CA MET A 291 11.13 9.90 11.16
C MET A 291 12.29 9.00 11.62
N LEU A 292 12.98 9.35 12.71
CA LEU A 292 14.08 8.55 13.26
C LEU A 292 13.62 7.18 13.76
N MET A 293 12.45 7.11 14.42
CA MET A 293 11.87 5.84 14.85
C MET A 293 11.61 4.91 13.65
N ARG A 294 11.08 5.44 12.55
CA ARG A 294 10.83 4.67 11.32
C ARG A 294 12.12 4.16 10.68
N LEU A 295 13.19 4.91 10.77
CA LEU A 295 14.54 4.51 10.35
C LEU A 295 15.26 3.58 11.36
N ASN A 296 14.54 3.09 12.37
CA ASN A 296 15.08 2.24 13.46
C ASN A 296 16.21 2.88 14.29
N ARG A 297 16.27 4.22 14.30
CA ARG A 297 17.23 5.00 15.12
C ARG A 297 16.59 5.36 16.46
N LEU A 298 16.30 4.33 17.26
CA LEU A 298 15.44 4.45 18.45
C LEU A 298 16.01 5.39 19.54
N PRO A 299 17.33 5.40 19.88
CA PRO A 299 17.84 6.34 20.90
C PRO A 299 17.69 7.81 20.49
N GLU A 300 17.93 8.12 19.23
CA GLU A 300 17.80 9.49 18.72
C GLU A 300 16.33 9.91 18.63
N ALA A 301 15.45 8.99 18.21
CA ALA A 301 14.01 9.21 18.23
C ALA A 301 13.49 9.51 19.64
N GLU A 302 13.94 8.75 20.64
CA GLU A 302 13.55 8.94 22.05
C GLU A 302 13.92 10.33 22.56
N THR A 303 15.14 10.77 22.23
CA THR A 303 15.62 12.11 22.62
C THR A 303 14.72 13.23 22.05
N ARG A 304 14.37 13.14 20.75
CA ARG A 304 13.47 14.10 20.10
C ARG A 304 12.08 14.07 20.69
N LEU A 305 11.51 12.89 20.92
CA LEU A 305 10.17 12.74 21.48
C LEU A 305 10.09 13.21 22.94
N ALA A 306 11.11 12.94 23.75
CA ALA A 306 11.18 13.47 25.10
C ALA A 306 11.23 15.01 25.12
N ASN A 307 11.98 15.61 24.17
CA ASN A 307 12.01 17.06 24.01
C ASN A 307 10.63 17.59 23.56
N ALA A 308 9.96 16.96 22.62
CA ALA A 308 8.61 17.33 22.19
C ALA A 308 7.61 17.35 23.36
N ILE A 309 7.61 16.29 24.19
CA ILE A 309 6.72 16.18 25.36
C ILE A 309 7.09 17.21 26.44
N LYS A 310 8.38 17.54 26.59
CA LYS A 310 8.83 18.59 27.50
C LYS A 310 8.36 19.98 27.05
N LEU A 311 8.39 20.26 25.74
CA LEU A 311 7.95 21.53 25.16
C LEU A 311 6.41 21.67 25.19
N ASP A 312 5.69 20.58 24.91
CA ASP A 312 4.24 20.52 25.00
C ASP A 312 3.78 19.15 25.50
N SER A 313 3.49 19.07 26.79
CA SER A 313 2.99 17.83 27.43
C SER A 313 1.58 17.43 27.03
N LYS A 314 0.87 18.28 26.25
CA LYS A 314 -0.49 17.99 25.73
C LYS A 314 -0.48 17.61 24.26
N LEU A 315 0.68 17.53 23.61
CA LEU A 315 0.80 17.09 22.21
C LEU A 315 0.57 15.58 22.12
N GLY A 316 -0.64 15.16 21.79
CA GLY A 316 -1.04 13.74 21.72
C GLY A 316 -0.22 12.94 20.70
N THR A 317 0.13 13.53 19.57
CA THR A 317 1.00 12.89 18.54
C THR A 317 2.41 12.59 19.08
N ALA A 318 2.97 13.38 19.98
CA ALA A 318 4.26 13.09 20.64
C ALA A 318 4.12 11.86 21.56
N HIS A 319 3.05 11.80 22.37
CA HIS A 319 2.76 10.65 23.22
C HIS A 319 2.49 9.39 22.39
N ALA A 320 1.74 9.48 21.27
CA ALA A 320 1.48 8.36 20.38
C ALA A 320 2.77 7.79 19.80
N THR A 321 3.67 8.66 19.32
CA THR A 321 4.95 8.23 18.75
C THR A 321 5.88 7.67 19.82
N MET A 322 5.93 8.27 21.02
CA MET A 322 6.66 7.72 22.15
C MET A 322 6.16 6.33 22.53
N GLY A 323 4.85 6.13 22.60
CA GLY A 323 4.26 4.82 22.87
C GLY A 323 4.64 3.76 21.85
N ARG A 324 4.64 4.10 20.55
CA ARG A 324 5.11 3.21 19.48
C ARG A 324 6.62 2.90 19.60
N LEU A 325 7.41 3.88 19.99
CA LEU A 325 8.84 3.68 20.24
C LEU A 325 9.06 2.73 21.41
N GLN A 326 8.34 2.91 22.53
CA GLN A 326 8.44 2.02 23.69
C GLN A 326 7.98 0.59 23.34
N MET A 327 6.95 0.44 22.51
CA MET A 327 6.53 -0.87 21.98
C MET A 327 7.66 -1.55 21.20
N ARG A 328 8.39 -0.82 20.32
CA ARG A 328 9.56 -1.37 19.61
C ARG A 328 10.71 -1.76 20.52
N LYS A 329 10.86 -1.08 21.65
CA LYS A 329 11.85 -1.41 22.69
C LYS A 329 11.42 -2.58 23.59
N GLY A 330 10.17 -3.04 23.48
CA GLY A 330 9.59 -4.08 24.34
C GLY A 330 9.06 -3.56 25.68
N ASN A 331 9.02 -2.25 25.91
CA ASN A 331 8.55 -1.61 27.14
C ASN A 331 7.02 -1.46 27.08
N ASN A 332 6.31 -2.57 27.25
CA ASN A 332 4.85 -2.64 26.99
C ASN A 332 4.03 -1.78 27.96
N ALA A 333 4.41 -1.65 29.22
CA ALA A 333 3.69 -0.85 30.21
C ALA A 333 3.75 0.65 29.88
N GLU A 334 4.92 1.15 29.55
CA GLU A 334 5.16 2.54 29.14
C GLU A 334 4.49 2.84 27.81
N ALA A 335 4.53 1.87 26.86
CA ALA A 335 3.83 1.97 25.58
C ALA A 335 2.33 2.14 25.78
N THR A 336 1.71 1.29 26.60
CA THR A 336 0.27 1.33 26.92
C THR A 336 -0.10 2.66 27.55
N THR A 337 0.68 3.12 28.54
CA THR A 337 0.43 4.41 29.23
C THR A 337 0.49 5.59 28.26
N SER A 338 1.53 5.63 27.43
CA SER A 338 1.72 6.72 26.46
C SER A 338 0.64 6.74 25.38
N LEU A 339 0.24 5.56 24.85
CA LEU A 339 -0.79 5.46 23.81
C LEU A 339 -2.18 5.77 24.36
N LYS A 340 -2.51 5.31 25.56
CA LYS A 340 -3.76 5.71 26.24
C LYS A 340 -3.81 7.23 26.43
N ARG A 341 -2.72 7.82 26.91
CA ARG A 341 -2.62 9.26 27.07
C ARG A 341 -2.83 10.00 25.75
N ALA A 342 -2.30 9.49 24.64
CA ALA A 342 -2.49 10.06 23.30
C ALA A 342 -3.97 10.08 22.88
N THR A 343 -4.74 9.02 23.14
CA THR A 343 -6.18 9.00 22.81
C THR A 343 -6.99 10.00 23.63
N GLU A 344 -6.59 10.26 24.88
CA GLU A 344 -7.23 11.27 25.74
C GLU A 344 -6.93 12.70 25.26
N LEU A 345 -5.69 12.97 24.78
CA LEU A 345 -5.25 14.29 24.35
C LEU A 345 -5.75 14.64 22.93
N GLU A 346 -5.81 13.69 22.04
CA GLU A 346 -6.25 13.86 20.64
C GLU A 346 -7.37 12.86 20.26
N PRO A 347 -8.57 12.98 20.84
CA PRO A 347 -9.66 12.02 20.60
C PRO A 347 -10.25 12.07 19.18
N GLY A 348 -9.86 13.05 18.38
CA GLY A 348 -10.19 13.16 16.95
C GLY A 348 -9.11 12.60 16.01
N ASN A 349 -8.00 12.12 16.53
CA ASN A 349 -6.94 11.56 15.73
C ASN A 349 -7.07 10.03 15.65
N TYR A 350 -7.51 9.51 14.50
CA TYR A 350 -7.74 8.08 14.31
C TYR A 350 -6.51 7.20 14.56
N LEU A 351 -5.30 7.71 14.29
CA LEU A 351 -4.07 6.95 14.50
C LEU A 351 -3.76 6.70 15.98
N THR A 352 -4.13 7.62 16.90
CA THR A 352 -3.93 7.39 18.33
C THR A 352 -4.74 6.20 18.82
N HIS A 353 -6.00 6.10 18.40
CA HIS A 353 -6.88 4.97 18.68
C HIS A 353 -6.38 3.67 18.07
N TYR A 354 -5.99 3.71 16.80
CA TYR A 354 -5.43 2.54 16.10
C TYR A 354 -4.15 2.01 16.77
N TYR A 355 -3.22 2.89 17.14
CA TYR A 355 -1.99 2.48 17.82
C TYR A 355 -2.25 1.89 19.19
N TYR A 356 -3.20 2.45 19.94
CA TYR A 356 -3.55 1.91 21.26
C TYR A 356 -4.17 0.52 21.15
N ALA A 357 -5.11 0.31 20.23
CA ALA A 357 -5.67 -1.00 19.94
C ALA A 357 -4.60 -2.00 19.47
N SER A 358 -3.70 -1.57 18.55
CA SER A 358 -2.60 -2.40 18.05
C SER A 358 -1.64 -2.82 19.15
N MET A 359 -1.31 -1.92 20.07
CA MET A 359 -0.45 -2.19 21.22
C MET A 359 -1.07 -3.25 22.12
N LEU A 360 -2.33 -3.08 22.51
CA LEU A 360 -3.01 -4.06 23.37
C LEU A 360 -3.04 -5.44 22.70
N ARG A 361 -3.35 -5.49 21.39
CA ARG A 361 -3.40 -6.75 20.64
C ARG A 361 -2.04 -7.42 20.48
N SER A 362 -0.94 -6.67 20.44
CA SER A 362 0.41 -7.20 20.25
C SER A 362 1.00 -7.85 21.51
N GLN A 363 0.35 -7.73 22.67
CA GLN A 363 0.81 -8.34 23.89
C GLN A 363 0.80 -9.87 23.77
N LYS A 364 1.90 -10.51 24.16
CA LYS A 364 2.07 -11.98 24.07
C LYS A 364 1.25 -12.78 25.09
N THR A 365 0.65 -12.10 26.06
CA THR A 365 -0.22 -12.71 27.08
C THR A 365 -1.64 -12.91 26.54
N ALA A 366 -2.36 -13.90 27.04
CA ALA A 366 -3.78 -14.06 26.73
C ALA A 366 -4.54 -12.78 27.10
N LEU A 367 -5.18 -12.18 26.11
CA LEU A 367 -5.98 -10.97 26.30
C LEU A 367 -7.19 -11.28 27.18
N SER A 368 -7.44 -10.45 28.19
CA SER A 368 -8.68 -10.48 28.96
C SER A 368 -9.86 -10.04 28.07
N ASP A 369 -11.10 -10.40 28.46
CA ASP A 369 -12.28 -9.91 27.75
C ASP A 369 -12.37 -8.38 27.79
N THR A 370 -11.95 -7.76 28.91
CA THR A 370 -11.87 -6.31 29.05
C THR A 370 -10.92 -5.69 28.04
N ASP A 371 -9.72 -6.26 27.84
CA ASP A 371 -8.75 -5.76 26.84
C ASP A 371 -9.31 -5.88 25.44
N ARG A 372 -9.95 -6.99 25.11
CA ARG A 372 -10.62 -7.22 23.82
C ARG A 372 -11.73 -6.21 23.55
N ASP A 373 -12.53 -5.87 24.56
CA ASP A 373 -13.58 -4.86 24.44
C ASP A 373 -13.00 -3.46 24.26
N ILE A 374 -11.88 -3.14 24.92
CA ILE A 374 -11.14 -1.88 24.66
C ILE A 374 -10.60 -1.87 23.22
N ILE A 375 -9.96 -2.94 22.75
CA ILE A 375 -9.46 -3.05 21.38
C ILE A 375 -10.59 -2.78 20.37
N ARG A 376 -11.74 -3.42 20.54
CA ARG A 376 -12.89 -3.24 19.65
C ARG A 376 -13.40 -1.79 19.67
N LYS A 377 -13.54 -1.19 20.83
CA LYS A 377 -13.98 0.20 21.00
C LYS A 377 -13.03 1.17 20.27
N GLU A 378 -11.73 1.03 20.48
CA GLU A 378 -10.73 1.90 19.86
C GLU A 378 -10.67 1.71 18.33
N LEU A 379 -10.84 0.48 17.83
CA LEU A 379 -10.92 0.21 16.39
C LEU A 379 -12.21 0.75 15.77
N GLN A 380 -13.35 0.63 16.44
CA GLN A 380 -14.60 1.26 16.00
C GLN A 380 -14.45 2.78 15.91
N ARG A 381 -13.82 3.39 16.93
CA ARG A 381 -13.54 4.82 16.91
C ARG A 381 -12.59 5.21 15.76
N THR A 382 -11.60 4.38 15.47
CA THR A 382 -10.71 4.57 14.31
C THR A 382 -11.50 4.59 12.99
N ILE A 383 -12.40 3.62 12.79
CA ILE A 383 -13.22 3.49 11.57
C ILE A 383 -14.22 4.65 11.45
N GLU A 384 -14.79 5.12 12.55
CA GLU A 384 -15.65 6.32 12.55
C GLU A 384 -14.92 7.58 12.07
N LEU A 385 -13.67 7.75 12.52
CA LEU A 385 -12.83 8.92 12.19
C LEU A 385 -12.19 8.83 10.81
N ALA A 386 -11.89 7.62 10.34
CA ALA A 386 -11.23 7.36 9.07
C ALA A 386 -11.80 6.09 8.41
N PRO A 387 -12.98 6.17 7.75
CA PRO A 387 -13.62 5.01 7.14
C PRO A 387 -12.82 4.32 6.03
N GLU A 388 -11.92 5.08 5.37
CA GLU A 388 -11.04 4.53 4.34
C GLU A 388 -9.83 3.78 4.91
N PHE A 389 -9.54 3.89 6.20
CA PHE A 389 -8.40 3.22 6.83
C PHE A 389 -8.73 1.75 7.08
N VAL A 390 -8.55 0.92 6.04
CA VAL A 390 -8.98 -0.49 6.02
C VAL A 390 -8.23 -1.38 7.01
N GLU A 391 -7.05 -0.97 7.46
CA GLU A 391 -6.26 -1.67 8.47
C GLU A 391 -7.04 -1.82 9.79
N ALA A 392 -7.79 -0.80 10.18
CA ALA A 392 -8.65 -0.89 11.37
C ALA A 392 -9.80 -1.87 11.16
N THR A 393 -10.38 -1.89 9.95
CA THR A 393 -11.43 -2.87 9.59
C THR A 393 -10.91 -4.29 9.61
N GLU A 394 -9.73 -4.55 9.04
CA GLU A 394 -9.08 -5.88 9.08
C GLU A 394 -8.87 -6.36 10.52
N MET A 395 -8.40 -5.46 11.38
CA MET A 395 -8.12 -5.80 12.77
C MET A 395 -9.41 -6.03 13.57
N LEU A 396 -10.43 -5.18 13.39
CA LEU A 396 -11.73 -5.33 14.03
C LEU A 396 -12.45 -6.61 13.59
N ALA A 397 -12.42 -6.89 12.27
CA ALA A 397 -12.98 -8.11 11.72
C ALA A 397 -12.31 -9.36 12.31
N SER A 398 -10.98 -9.37 12.39
CA SER A 398 -10.22 -10.45 13.02
C SER A 398 -10.66 -10.68 14.48
N GLU A 399 -10.85 -9.61 15.25
CA GLU A 399 -11.30 -9.69 16.64
C GLU A 399 -12.72 -10.20 16.75
N ASN A 400 -13.65 -9.68 15.95
CA ASN A 400 -15.05 -10.10 15.94
C ASN A 400 -15.21 -11.57 15.48
N LEU A 401 -14.47 -11.97 14.43
CA LEU A 401 -14.49 -13.34 13.93
C LEU A 401 -13.90 -14.32 14.95
N SER A 402 -12.84 -13.97 15.67
CA SER A 402 -12.25 -14.84 16.69
C SER A 402 -13.22 -15.14 17.83
N ARG A 403 -14.11 -14.21 18.16
CA ARG A 403 -15.13 -14.33 19.23
C ARG A 403 -16.51 -14.73 18.72
N ASN A 404 -16.69 -14.83 17.40
CA ASN A 404 -17.99 -15.08 16.75
C ASN A 404 -19.08 -14.07 17.13
N ILE A 405 -18.73 -12.77 17.19
CA ILE A 405 -19.63 -11.68 17.56
C ILE A 405 -19.75 -10.68 16.40
N ASP A 406 -20.85 -9.92 16.36
CA ASP A 406 -21.09 -8.85 15.37
C ASP A 406 -20.86 -9.28 13.91
N ILE A 407 -21.21 -10.53 13.56
CA ILE A 407 -20.88 -11.12 12.26
C ILE A 407 -21.50 -10.33 11.10
N VAL A 408 -22.80 -9.94 11.19
CA VAL A 408 -23.46 -9.18 10.11
C VAL A 408 -22.85 -7.79 9.94
N PRO A 409 -22.67 -6.96 10.99
CA PRO A 409 -21.93 -5.69 10.89
C PRO A 409 -20.50 -5.86 10.35
N THR A 410 -19.82 -6.95 10.73
CA THR A 410 -18.45 -7.24 10.23
C THR A 410 -18.45 -7.51 8.72
N ILE A 411 -19.45 -8.24 8.20
CA ILE A 411 -19.59 -8.47 6.75
C ILE A 411 -19.77 -7.14 6.00
N GLU A 412 -20.61 -6.24 6.51
CA GLU A 412 -20.84 -4.93 5.89
C GLU A 412 -19.58 -4.08 5.86
N LEU A 413 -18.81 -4.05 6.97
CA LEU A 413 -17.53 -3.35 7.03
C LEU A 413 -16.50 -3.93 6.05
N LEU A 414 -16.37 -5.26 6.02
CA LEU A 414 -15.43 -5.95 5.12
C LEU A 414 -15.81 -5.76 3.64
N ALA A 415 -17.10 -5.78 3.31
CA ALA A 415 -17.56 -5.53 1.95
C ALA A 415 -17.22 -4.11 1.49
N LYS A 416 -17.40 -3.10 2.35
CA LYS A 416 -16.97 -1.71 2.08
C LYS A 416 -15.46 -1.60 1.94
N ALA A 417 -14.69 -2.22 2.84
CA ALA A 417 -13.23 -2.19 2.81
C ALA A 417 -12.65 -2.86 1.55
N ALA A 418 -13.23 -3.98 1.11
CA ALA A 418 -12.84 -4.65 -0.14
C ALA A 418 -13.10 -3.80 -1.40
N ILE A 419 -14.08 -2.88 -1.35
CA ILE A 419 -14.30 -1.90 -2.42
C ILE A 419 -13.24 -0.79 -2.40
N ILE A 420 -12.79 -0.39 -1.20
CA ILE A 420 -11.77 0.66 -1.03
C ILE A 420 -10.40 0.15 -1.45
N ALA A 421 -10.04 -1.08 -1.03
CA ALA A 421 -8.75 -1.70 -1.28
C ALA A 421 -8.90 -3.09 -1.93
N PRO A 422 -9.31 -3.17 -3.21
CA PRO A 422 -9.57 -4.44 -3.90
C PRO A 422 -8.30 -5.28 -4.13
N GLY A 423 -7.13 -4.69 -3.97
CA GLY A 423 -5.84 -5.39 -3.99
C GLY A 423 -5.56 -6.20 -2.72
N ARG A 424 -6.27 -5.95 -1.63
CA ARG A 424 -6.05 -6.59 -0.34
C ARG A 424 -6.78 -7.93 -0.21
N ASP A 425 -6.11 -8.99 -0.59
CA ASP A 425 -6.65 -10.36 -0.57
C ASP A 425 -7.09 -10.84 0.81
N TYR A 426 -6.44 -10.33 1.87
CA TYR A 426 -6.80 -10.69 3.24
C TYR A 426 -8.19 -10.18 3.64
N LEU A 427 -8.61 -8.98 3.22
CA LEU A 427 -9.99 -8.48 3.42
C LEU A 427 -11.01 -9.40 2.74
N THR A 428 -10.70 -9.83 1.51
CA THR A 428 -11.54 -10.75 0.74
C THR A 428 -11.65 -12.11 1.43
N LEU A 429 -10.57 -12.63 1.99
CA LEU A 429 -10.56 -13.86 2.77
C LEU A 429 -11.38 -13.73 4.06
N GLN A 430 -11.24 -12.61 4.79
CA GLN A 430 -12.02 -12.36 6.00
C GLN A 430 -13.51 -12.25 5.68
N LEU A 431 -13.88 -11.64 4.56
CA LEU A 431 -15.27 -11.57 4.09
C LEU A 431 -15.83 -12.97 3.81
N ALA A 432 -15.10 -13.82 3.09
CA ALA A 432 -15.48 -15.20 2.87
C ALA A 432 -15.64 -15.95 4.21
N SER A 433 -14.70 -15.78 5.13
CA SER A 433 -14.74 -16.40 6.47
C SER A 433 -15.92 -15.92 7.31
N ALA A 434 -16.29 -14.63 7.22
CA ALA A 434 -17.46 -14.08 7.92
C ALA A 434 -18.77 -14.67 7.36
N LEU A 435 -18.90 -14.77 6.05
CA LEU A 435 -20.08 -15.32 5.37
C LEU A 435 -20.34 -16.78 5.75
N THR A 436 -19.30 -17.60 5.99
CA THR A 436 -19.49 -19.00 6.44
C THR A 436 -20.26 -19.14 7.75
N ARG A 437 -20.35 -18.08 8.56
CA ARG A 437 -21.01 -18.03 9.86
C ARG A 437 -22.45 -17.56 9.80
N THR A 438 -22.98 -17.37 8.61
CA THR A 438 -24.36 -16.94 8.36
C THR A 438 -25.20 -18.08 7.77
N GLN A 439 -26.50 -17.85 7.70
CA GLN A 439 -27.40 -18.75 6.97
C GLN A 439 -27.10 -18.77 5.46
N ASN A 440 -26.58 -17.67 4.90
CA ASN A 440 -26.17 -17.55 3.49
C ASN A 440 -24.69 -17.91 3.29
N ARG A 441 -24.21 -18.97 3.94
CA ARG A 441 -22.80 -19.37 3.91
C ARG A 441 -22.27 -19.71 2.52
N GLU A 442 -23.12 -20.16 1.60
CA GLU A 442 -22.71 -20.48 0.22
C GLU A 442 -22.25 -19.25 -0.57
N ALA A 443 -22.62 -18.04 -0.16
CA ALA A 443 -22.09 -16.80 -0.73
C ALA A 443 -20.57 -16.66 -0.58
N ALA A 444 -19.94 -17.37 0.38
CA ALA A 444 -18.49 -17.40 0.54
C ALA A 444 -17.77 -18.18 -0.59
N ARG A 445 -18.44 -19.12 -1.25
CA ARG A 445 -17.83 -20.04 -2.23
C ARG A 445 -17.18 -19.31 -3.41
N PRO A 446 -17.89 -18.46 -4.17
CA PRO A 446 -17.28 -17.75 -5.30
C PRO A 446 -16.12 -16.85 -4.88
N ILE A 447 -16.19 -16.25 -3.68
CA ILE A 447 -15.14 -15.40 -3.15
C ILE A 447 -13.87 -16.22 -2.86
N ALA A 448 -14.00 -17.35 -2.19
CA ALA A 448 -12.87 -18.23 -1.89
C ALA A 448 -12.28 -18.85 -3.17
N GLN A 449 -13.10 -19.23 -4.15
CA GLN A 449 -12.65 -19.71 -5.45
C GLN A 449 -11.83 -18.67 -6.22
N THR A 450 -12.27 -17.40 -6.20
CA THR A 450 -11.52 -16.31 -6.83
C THR A 450 -10.13 -16.17 -6.21
N LEU A 451 -9.98 -16.26 -4.89
CA LEU A 451 -8.67 -16.21 -4.22
C LEU A 451 -7.74 -17.37 -4.62
N LEU A 452 -8.29 -18.55 -4.90
CA LEU A 452 -7.48 -19.70 -5.35
C LEU A 452 -6.96 -19.52 -6.77
N LEU A 453 -7.76 -18.91 -7.65
CA LEU A 453 -7.42 -18.73 -9.07
C LEU A 453 -6.54 -17.52 -9.31
N LYS A 454 -6.61 -16.52 -8.45
CA LYS A 454 -5.88 -15.26 -8.58
C LYS A 454 -4.36 -15.49 -8.45
N PRO A 455 -3.52 -15.08 -9.43
CA PRO A 455 -2.07 -15.19 -9.33
C PRO A 455 -1.51 -14.26 -8.26
N GLY A 456 -0.35 -14.59 -7.72
CA GLY A 456 0.35 -13.77 -6.72
C GLY A 456 -0.30 -13.72 -5.33
N VAL A 457 -1.41 -14.42 -5.11
CA VAL A 457 -1.99 -14.56 -3.76
C VAL A 457 -1.05 -15.38 -2.89
N GLU A 458 -0.73 -14.86 -1.71
CA GLU A 458 0.16 -15.51 -0.75
C GLU A 458 -0.33 -16.91 -0.35
N SER A 459 0.60 -17.84 -0.20
CA SER A 459 0.31 -19.25 0.17
C SER A 459 -0.56 -19.40 1.43
N PRO A 460 -0.40 -18.62 2.50
CA PRO A 460 -1.30 -18.68 3.66
C PRO A 460 -2.76 -18.34 3.29
N ILE A 461 -2.97 -17.29 2.49
CA ILE A 461 -4.31 -16.86 2.07
C ILE A 461 -4.96 -17.94 1.19
N ARG A 462 -4.22 -18.54 0.26
CA ARG A 462 -4.71 -19.68 -0.57
C ARG A 462 -5.13 -20.85 0.29
N ARG A 463 -4.29 -21.25 1.25
CA ARG A 463 -4.60 -22.34 2.18
C ARG A 463 -5.90 -22.06 2.96
N ASP A 464 -6.06 -20.83 3.45
CA ASP A 464 -7.23 -20.46 4.25
C ASP A 464 -8.49 -20.34 3.37
N ALA A 465 -8.36 -19.90 2.11
CA ALA A 465 -9.45 -19.96 1.14
C ALA A 465 -9.86 -21.42 0.84
N GLN A 466 -8.91 -22.35 0.72
CA GLN A 466 -9.21 -23.78 0.60
C GLN A 466 -9.91 -24.33 1.84
N ASN A 467 -9.56 -23.86 3.05
CA ASN A 467 -10.23 -24.23 4.29
C ASN A 467 -11.69 -23.76 4.30
N VAL A 468 -11.98 -22.57 3.78
CA VAL A 468 -13.35 -22.07 3.59
C VAL A 468 -14.16 -23.01 2.69
N LEU A 469 -13.63 -23.39 1.52
CA LEU A 469 -14.31 -24.32 0.61
C LEU A 469 -14.55 -25.69 1.26
N SER A 470 -13.54 -26.24 1.91
CA SER A 470 -13.65 -27.51 2.62
C SER A 470 -14.69 -27.48 3.75
N PHE A 471 -14.84 -26.35 4.43
CA PHE A 471 -15.90 -26.13 5.43
C PHE A 471 -17.28 -26.16 4.76
N LEU A 472 -17.47 -25.44 3.66
CA LEU A 472 -18.75 -25.38 2.93
C LEU A 472 -19.16 -26.75 2.40
N ASP A 473 -18.24 -27.54 1.88
CA ASP A 473 -18.51 -28.90 1.37
C ASP A 473 -18.97 -29.83 2.49
N ARG A 474 -18.30 -29.81 3.64
CA ARG A 474 -18.73 -30.56 4.83
C ARG A 474 -20.10 -30.13 5.33
N ALA A 475 -20.35 -28.83 5.35
CA ALA A 475 -21.63 -28.29 5.79
C ALA A 475 -22.78 -28.70 4.85
N ALA A 476 -22.55 -28.65 3.54
CA ALA A 476 -23.53 -29.09 2.54
C ALA A 476 -23.85 -30.60 2.67
N ALA A 477 -22.84 -31.43 2.92
CA ALA A 477 -23.03 -32.87 3.16
C ALA A 477 -23.90 -33.15 4.40
N VAL A 478 -23.66 -32.40 5.50
CA VAL A 478 -24.46 -32.50 6.73
C VAL A 478 -25.92 -32.07 6.48
N ASP A 479 -26.11 -30.97 5.75
CA ASP A 479 -27.48 -30.48 5.42
C ASP A 479 -28.23 -31.51 4.56
N THR A 480 -27.57 -32.12 3.61
CA THR A 480 -28.17 -33.16 2.77
C THR A 480 -28.58 -34.36 3.61
N ALA A 481 -27.69 -34.87 4.46
CA ALA A 481 -27.98 -35.98 5.37
C ALA A 481 -29.16 -35.69 6.32
N ASN A 482 -29.24 -34.45 6.83
CA ASN A 482 -30.35 -34.04 7.70
C ASN A 482 -31.68 -33.96 6.94
N ARG A 483 -31.70 -33.46 5.71
CA ARG A 483 -32.90 -33.45 4.84
C ARG A 483 -33.38 -34.86 4.54
N GLU A 484 -32.48 -35.78 4.19
CA GLU A 484 -32.81 -37.20 3.95
C GLU A 484 -33.39 -37.85 5.20
N ARG A 485 -32.82 -37.61 6.39
CA ARG A 485 -33.36 -38.10 7.66
C ARG A 485 -34.77 -37.56 7.94
N ALA A 486 -34.95 -36.26 7.73
CA ALA A 486 -36.29 -35.63 7.94
C ALA A 486 -37.31 -36.20 6.98
N THR A 487 -36.94 -36.43 5.69
CA THR A 487 -37.83 -37.06 4.70
C THR A 487 -38.19 -38.50 5.07
N ARG A 488 -37.22 -39.33 5.51
CA ARG A 488 -37.48 -40.70 5.99
C ARG A 488 -38.40 -40.72 7.20
N GLN A 489 -38.21 -39.77 8.14
CA GLN A 489 -39.08 -39.69 9.34
C GLN A 489 -40.51 -39.24 8.99
N ALA A 490 -40.65 -38.32 8.01
CA ALA A 490 -41.97 -37.90 7.53
C ALA A 490 -42.70 -39.05 6.82
N SER A 491 -42.01 -39.81 5.99
CA SER A 491 -42.58 -40.98 5.29
C SER A 491 -42.97 -42.10 6.25
N ALA A 492 -42.20 -42.33 7.31
CA ALA A 492 -42.52 -43.30 8.35
C ALA A 492 -43.76 -42.93 9.21
N ARG A 493 -44.09 -41.66 9.30
CA ARG A 493 -45.29 -41.16 9.99
C ARG A 493 -46.56 -41.20 9.14
N THR A 494 -46.44 -41.34 7.84
CA THR A 494 -47.57 -41.41 6.88
C THR A 494 -47.98 -42.82 6.53
N GLU A 495 -47.27 -43.86 6.99
CA GLU A 495 -47.75 -45.24 6.84
C GLU A 495 -48.99 -45.48 7.75
N PRO A 496 -50.16 -45.80 7.17
CA PRO A 496 -51.35 -46.06 7.99
C PRO A 496 -51.11 -47.30 8.84
N SER A 497 -51.40 -47.20 10.14
CA SER A 497 -51.42 -48.34 11.03
C SER A 497 -52.62 -49.27 10.73
N TRP A 498 -52.64 -49.88 9.53
CA TRP A 498 -53.53 -50.92 9.20
C TRP A 498 -52.80 -52.26 9.38
N LYS A 499 -53.09 -52.94 10.45
CA LYS A 499 -53.00 -54.39 10.49
C LYS A 499 -54.41 -54.88 10.75
N PRO A 500 -54.85 -55.88 9.91
CA PRO A 500 -56.13 -56.53 10.05
C PRO A 500 -56.29 -57.33 11.32
#